data_014edc4ca5ec28fb27c64e6d2cd7f030
#
_entry.id   014edc4ca5ec28fb27c64e6d2cd7f030
#
_cell.length_a   1.000
_cell.length_b   1.000
_cell.length_c   1.000
_cell.angle_alpha   90.00
_cell.angle_beta   90.00
_cell.angle_gamma   90.00
#
_symmetry.space_group_name_H-M   'P 1'
#
loop_
_entity.id
_entity.type
_entity.pdbx_description
1 polymer ?
#
loop_
_entity_poly.entity_id
_entity_poly.type
_entity_poly.pdbx_seq_one_letter_code
_entity_poly.pdbx_strand_id
1 'polypeptide(L)'
;SGTEFVGFSLGFAVIGLIIAFAAEVQEFSIAGNGVKLKELRSEAEKTIHELKQARAELFRILMQKSVEFSGGWRSDSRVDERVIPFLKLFEQIEKFDGVKELEIDIKKALNVLMVGQYNQFKFIHEIQKNVGDSFNEQDKPDILYIKLKDEMLHEIIKIRSPEPNFDDVKLDVIQGIQAYSKLYSIKVKLDKLESES
;
A
#
# COMPACT_ATOMS: atom_id res chain seq x y z
N SER A 1 -14.76 -7.46 7.58
CA SER A 1 -15.94 -6.88 6.87
C SER A 1 -16.52 -5.63 7.54
N GLY A 2 -16.35 -5.42 8.86
CA GLY A 2 -16.85 -4.21 9.54
C GLY A 2 -16.08 -2.92 9.23
N THR A 3 -14.79 -3.00 9.02
CA THR A 3 -13.91 -1.85 8.76
C THR A 3 -14.07 -1.29 7.34
N GLU A 4 -14.45 -2.11 6.37
CA GLU A 4 -14.74 -1.65 5.00
C GLU A 4 -16.01 -0.80 4.97
N PHE A 5 -17.01 -1.17 5.77
CA PHE A 5 -18.29 -0.44 5.84
C PHE A 5 -18.11 0.95 6.45
N VAL A 6 -17.28 1.09 7.47
CA VAL A 6 -16.97 2.38 8.12
C VAL A 6 -16.24 3.34 7.16
N GLY A 7 -15.29 2.84 6.36
CA GLY A 7 -14.60 3.65 5.35
C GLY A 7 -15.52 4.17 4.24
N PHE A 8 -16.46 3.33 3.77
CA PHE A 8 -17.47 3.74 2.79
C PHE A 8 -18.46 4.75 3.36
N SER A 9 -18.93 4.55 4.59
CA SER A 9 -19.87 5.46 5.25
C SER A 9 -19.29 6.85 5.47
N LEU A 10 -18.02 6.96 5.85
CA LEU A 10 -17.32 8.24 6.01
C LEU A 10 -17.14 8.96 4.67
N GLY A 11 -16.82 8.24 3.59
CA GLY A 11 -16.72 8.80 2.25
C GLY A 11 -18.04 9.38 1.74
N PHE A 12 -19.14 8.68 1.94
CA PHE A 12 -20.47 9.16 1.56
C PHE A 12 -20.96 10.32 2.43
N ALA A 13 -20.63 10.32 3.73
CA ALA A 13 -20.98 11.43 4.62
C ALA A 13 -20.28 12.72 4.21
N VAL A 14 -19.01 12.67 3.81
CA VAL A 14 -18.24 13.82 3.34
C VAL A 14 -18.80 14.36 2.01
N ILE A 15 -19.13 13.47 1.06
CA ILE A 15 -19.74 13.87 -0.22
C ILE A 15 -21.14 14.47 0.00
N GLY A 16 -21.95 13.89 0.89
CA GLY A 16 -23.27 14.40 1.25
C GLY A 16 -23.20 15.80 1.87
N LEU A 17 -22.21 16.04 2.74
CA LEU A 17 -21.97 17.36 3.35
C LEU A 17 -21.58 18.41 2.31
N ILE A 18 -20.72 18.08 1.36
CA ILE A 18 -20.29 18.99 0.28
C ILE A 18 -21.47 19.35 -0.62
N ILE A 19 -22.35 18.39 -0.96
CA ILE A 19 -23.53 18.64 -1.80
C ILE A 19 -24.57 19.49 -1.05
N ALA A 20 -24.81 19.22 0.23
CA ALA A 20 -25.72 20.02 1.05
C ALA A 20 -25.23 21.47 1.19
N PHE A 21 -23.93 21.69 1.42
CA PHE A 21 -23.34 23.02 1.51
C PHE A 21 -23.39 23.78 0.17
N ALA A 22 -23.20 23.12 -0.97
CA ALA A 22 -23.27 23.71 -2.28
C ALA A 22 -24.71 24.20 -2.61
N ALA A 23 -25.72 23.48 -2.14
CA ALA A 23 -27.14 23.88 -2.31
C ALA A 23 -27.48 25.11 -1.48
N GLU A 24 -27.04 25.16 -0.20
CA GLU A 24 -27.26 26.35 0.65
C GLU A 24 -26.55 27.61 0.11
N VAL A 25 -25.37 27.49 -0.48
CA VAL A 25 -24.63 28.61 -1.09
C VAL A 25 -25.35 29.16 -2.33
N GLN A 26 -26.06 28.34 -3.10
CA GLN A 26 -26.84 28.80 -4.27
C GLN A 26 -28.09 29.61 -3.85
N GLU A 27 -28.79 29.22 -2.80
CA GLU A 27 -29.97 29.95 -2.32
C GLU A 27 -29.61 31.35 -1.76
N PHE A 28 -28.44 31.50 -1.13
CA PHE A 28 -27.97 32.79 -0.57
C PHE A 28 -27.48 33.80 -1.62
N SER A 29 -27.11 33.36 -2.81
CA SER A 29 -26.63 34.23 -3.89
C SER A 29 -27.72 35.19 -4.40
N ILE A 30 -28.98 34.87 -4.19
CA ILE A 30 -30.13 35.66 -4.69
C ILE A 30 -30.51 36.83 -3.76
N ALA A 31 -30.01 36.81 -2.51
CA ALA A 31 -30.46 37.78 -1.48
C ALA A 31 -29.53 39.00 -1.21
N GLY A 32 -28.54 39.27 -2.06
CA GLY A 32 -27.86 40.60 -2.09
C GLY A 32 -26.87 40.90 -0.97
N ASN A 33 -26.37 39.93 -0.20
CA ASN A 33 -25.41 40.13 0.90
C ASN A 33 -24.01 39.64 0.57
N GLY A 34 -23.21 40.40 -0.16
CA GLY A 34 -21.82 40.07 -0.52
C GLY A 34 -20.87 39.80 0.66
N VAL A 35 -21.18 40.33 1.85
CA VAL A 35 -20.40 40.11 3.06
C VAL A 35 -20.61 38.67 3.61
N LYS A 36 -21.88 38.22 3.68
CA LYS A 36 -22.21 36.84 4.12
C LYS A 36 -21.64 35.77 3.18
N LEU A 37 -21.62 36.05 1.87
CA LEU A 37 -21.05 35.12 0.87
C LEU A 37 -19.54 34.92 1.07
N LYS A 38 -18.83 36.00 1.46
CA LYS A 38 -17.39 35.95 1.73
C LYS A 38 -17.08 35.18 3.03
N GLU A 39 -17.89 35.34 4.06
CA GLU A 39 -17.75 34.59 5.32
C GLU A 39 -18.03 33.11 5.12
N LEU A 40 -19.13 32.74 4.44
CA LEU A 40 -19.49 31.37 4.12
C LEU A 40 -18.43 30.69 3.25
N ARG A 41 -17.85 31.38 2.28
CA ARG A 41 -16.77 30.88 1.46
C ARG A 41 -15.53 30.62 2.31
N SER A 42 -15.13 31.52 3.20
CA SER A 42 -14.01 31.34 4.10
C SER A 42 -14.21 30.16 5.06
N GLU A 43 -15.43 30.00 5.57
CA GLU A 43 -15.77 28.86 6.46
C GLU A 43 -15.78 27.55 5.70
N ALA A 44 -16.29 27.51 4.45
CA ALA A 44 -16.21 26.33 3.59
C ALA A 44 -14.77 25.96 3.25
N GLU A 45 -13.91 26.92 2.91
CA GLU A 45 -12.49 26.70 2.64
C GLU A 45 -11.77 26.13 3.88
N LYS A 46 -12.07 26.65 5.09
CA LYS A 46 -11.56 26.13 6.35
C LYS A 46 -12.01 24.69 6.61
N THR A 47 -13.29 24.41 6.44
CA THR A 47 -13.85 23.06 6.62
C THR A 47 -13.20 22.05 5.64
N ILE A 48 -13.02 22.43 4.38
CA ILE A 48 -12.33 21.60 3.38
C ILE A 48 -10.89 21.32 3.80
N HIS A 49 -10.20 22.32 4.36
CA HIS A 49 -8.84 22.15 4.84
C HIS A 49 -8.78 21.17 6.03
N GLU A 50 -9.66 21.33 7.02
CA GLU A 50 -9.77 20.44 8.17
C GLU A 50 -10.10 19.00 7.76
N LEU A 51 -11.00 18.82 6.78
CA LEU A 51 -11.30 17.49 6.23
C LEU A 51 -10.11 16.84 5.52
N LYS A 52 -9.31 17.62 4.77
CA LYS A 52 -8.08 17.11 4.15
C LYS A 52 -7.08 16.66 5.21
N GLN A 53 -6.88 17.45 6.27
CA GLN A 53 -5.99 17.08 7.37
C GLN A 53 -6.49 15.81 8.09
N ALA A 54 -7.76 15.73 8.43
CA ALA A 54 -8.34 14.55 9.08
C ALA A 54 -8.18 13.30 8.21
N ARG A 55 -8.34 13.42 6.91
CA ARG A 55 -8.10 12.33 5.95
C ARG A 55 -6.64 11.90 5.94
N ALA A 56 -5.70 12.82 5.92
CA ALA A 56 -4.27 12.51 5.95
C ALA A 56 -3.90 11.75 7.25
N GLU A 57 -4.41 12.20 8.40
CA GLU A 57 -4.22 11.50 9.67
C GLU A 57 -4.81 10.09 9.65
N LEU A 58 -6.00 9.91 9.08
CA LEU A 58 -6.59 8.60 8.91
C LEU A 58 -5.70 7.68 8.07
N PHE A 59 -5.15 8.17 6.96
CA PHE A 59 -4.23 7.39 6.13
C PHE A 59 -2.94 7.04 6.89
N ARG A 60 -2.39 7.93 7.73
CA ARG A 60 -1.24 7.62 8.59
C ARG A 60 -1.53 6.47 9.55
N ILE A 61 -2.67 6.54 10.23
CA ILE A 61 -3.10 5.47 11.15
C ILE A 61 -3.27 4.14 10.40
N LEU A 62 -3.91 4.16 9.22
CA LEU A 62 -4.11 2.95 8.42
C LEU A 62 -2.79 2.37 7.90
N MET A 63 -1.82 3.22 7.52
CA MET A 63 -0.48 2.78 7.14
C MET A 63 0.26 2.13 8.30
N GLN A 64 0.23 2.73 9.49
CA GLN A 64 0.81 2.12 10.69
C GLN A 64 0.21 0.73 10.94
N LYS A 65 -1.12 0.62 10.88
CA LYS A 65 -1.81 -0.67 11.05
C LYS A 65 -1.46 -1.68 9.95
N SER A 66 -1.27 -1.23 8.73
CA SER A 66 -0.92 -2.12 7.62
C SER A 66 0.46 -2.77 7.75
N VAL A 67 1.38 -2.15 8.50
CA VAL A 67 2.73 -2.69 8.74
C VAL A 67 2.86 -3.43 10.07
N GLU A 68 1.87 -3.33 10.95
CA GLU A 68 1.83 -4.11 12.18
C GLU A 68 1.74 -5.59 11.84
N PHE A 69 2.63 -6.38 12.44
CA PHE A 69 2.64 -7.82 12.27
C PHE A 69 1.46 -8.43 13.04
N SER A 70 0.55 -9.09 12.34
CA SER A 70 -0.64 -9.69 12.96
C SER A 70 -0.37 -11.00 13.71
N GLY A 71 0.89 -11.41 13.79
CA GLY A 71 1.31 -12.55 14.62
C GLY A 71 0.90 -13.92 14.07
N GLY A 72 0.51 -14.02 12.82
CA GLY A 72 0.19 -15.28 12.17
C GLY A 72 1.44 -16.18 12.10
N TRP A 73 1.45 -17.26 12.89
CA TRP A 73 2.47 -18.29 12.83
C TRP A 73 2.37 -19.01 11.49
N ARG A 74 3.41 -18.84 10.64
CA ARG A 74 3.60 -19.55 9.37
C ARG A 74 2.39 -19.53 8.42
N SER A 75 2.24 -18.45 7.71
CA SER A 75 1.67 -18.57 6.37
C SER A 75 2.67 -19.36 5.53
N ASP A 76 2.26 -20.50 4.95
CA ASP A 76 3.08 -21.21 3.96
C ASP A 76 3.22 -20.40 2.65
N SER A 77 2.47 -19.30 2.53
CA SER A 77 2.51 -18.37 1.40
C SER A 77 3.82 -17.60 1.33
N ARG A 78 4.35 -17.44 0.13
CA ARG A 78 5.50 -16.58 -0.16
C ARG A 78 5.13 -15.09 -0.29
N VAL A 79 3.88 -14.75 -0.09
CA VAL A 79 3.39 -13.37 -0.04
C VAL A 79 3.20 -12.96 1.41
N ASP A 80 3.84 -11.87 1.82
CA ASP A 80 3.60 -11.25 3.12
C ASP A 80 2.15 -10.72 3.14
N GLU A 81 1.36 -11.17 4.10
CA GLU A 81 -0.07 -10.84 4.24
C GLU A 81 -0.37 -9.34 4.31
N ARG A 82 0.61 -8.54 4.72
CA ARG A 82 0.52 -7.09 4.84
C ARG A 82 0.59 -6.36 3.49
N VAL A 83 1.16 -7.00 2.46
CA VAL A 83 1.39 -6.36 1.15
C VAL A 83 0.08 -5.98 0.48
N ILE A 84 -0.89 -6.89 0.42
CA ILE A 84 -2.15 -6.64 -0.29
C ILE A 84 -2.98 -5.51 0.35
N PRO A 85 -3.18 -5.47 1.68
CA PRO A 85 -3.83 -4.34 2.34
C PRO A 85 -3.12 -3.01 2.09
N PHE A 86 -1.78 -2.99 2.16
CA PHE A 86 -1.00 -1.79 1.88
C PHE A 86 -1.17 -1.30 0.42
N LEU A 87 -1.11 -2.19 -0.56
CA LEU A 87 -1.31 -1.82 -1.97
C LEU A 87 -2.68 -1.17 -2.21
N LYS A 88 -3.74 -1.76 -1.62
CA LYS A 88 -5.09 -1.17 -1.69
C LYS A 88 -5.15 0.20 -1.02
N LEU A 89 -4.48 0.37 0.11
CA LEU A 89 -4.40 1.66 0.80
C LEU A 89 -3.65 2.69 -0.03
N PHE A 90 -2.53 2.30 -0.63
CA PHE A 90 -1.76 3.18 -1.51
C PHE A 90 -2.57 3.65 -2.72
N GLU A 91 -3.32 2.77 -3.38
CA GLU A 91 -4.25 3.13 -4.46
C GLU A 91 -5.28 4.19 -4.01
N GLN A 92 -5.79 4.11 -2.78
CA GLN A 92 -6.69 5.13 -2.25
C GLN A 92 -5.97 6.46 -2.02
N ILE A 93 -4.75 6.42 -1.47
CA ILE A 93 -3.93 7.63 -1.29
C ILE A 93 -3.67 8.33 -2.62
N GLU A 94 -3.33 7.57 -3.68
CA GLU A 94 -3.16 8.10 -5.04
C GLU A 94 -4.43 8.73 -5.58
N LYS A 95 -5.55 8.03 -5.45
CA LYS A 95 -6.86 8.51 -5.92
C LYS A 95 -7.27 9.85 -5.30
N PHE A 96 -6.82 10.12 -4.08
CA PHE A 96 -7.08 11.36 -3.36
C PHE A 96 -5.95 12.39 -3.46
N ASP A 97 -4.97 12.16 -4.35
CA ASP A 97 -3.80 13.04 -4.54
C ASP A 97 -3.01 13.30 -3.24
N GLY A 98 -2.97 12.29 -2.36
CA GLY A 98 -2.33 12.37 -1.04
C GLY A 98 -0.87 11.93 -1.02
N VAL A 99 -0.30 11.47 -2.14
CA VAL A 99 1.03 10.84 -2.16
C VAL A 99 2.11 11.81 -1.69
N LYS A 100 2.10 13.05 -2.17
CA LYS A 100 3.09 14.07 -1.80
C LYS A 100 3.02 14.44 -0.31
N GLU A 101 1.81 14.55 0.24
CA GLU A 101 1.59 14.88 1.64
C GLU A 101 2.03 13.75 2.58
N LEU A 102 1.88 12.50 2.15
CA LEU A 102 2.13 11.29 2.94
C LEU A 102 3.43 10.58 2.55
N GLU A 103 4.28 11.20 1.73
CA GLU A 103 5.47 10.59 1.14
C GLU A 103 6.38 9.92 2.19
N ILE A 104 6.67 10.61 3.28
CA ILE A 104 7.55 10.11 4.35
C ILE A 104 6.94 8.88 5.02
N ASP A 105 5.64 8.90 5.26
CA ASP A 105 4.93 7.80 5.93
C ASP A 105 4.82 6.59 4.99
N ILE A 106 4.56 6.84 3.71
CA ILE A 106 4.54 5.79 2.67
C ILE A 106 5.92 5.14 2.55
N LYS A 107 7.01 5.92 2.51
CA LYS A 107 8.38 5.39 2.44
C LYS A 107 8.73 4.51 3.64
N LYS A 108 8.34 4.92 4.84
CA LYS A 108 8.55 4.12 6.06
C LYS A 108 7.81 2.78 5.99
N ALA A 109 6.52 2.82 5.65
CA ALA A 109 5.71 1.61 5.52
C ALA A 109 6.24 0.69 4.41
N LEU A 110 6.56 1.26 3.26
CA LEU A 110 7.10 0.55 2.11
C LEU A 110 8.42 -0.17 2.45
N ASN A 111 9.33 0.49 3.16
CA ASN A 111 10.60 -0.14 3.57
C ASN A 111 10.37 -1.37 4.46
N VAL A 112 9.48 -1.27 5.45
CA VAL A 112 9.12 -2.41 6.30
C VAL A 112 8.54 -3.56 5.49
N LEU A 113 7.64 -3.25 4.54
CA LEU A 113 6.98 -4.27 3.72
C LEU A 113 7.92 -4.89 2.68
N MET A 114 8.83 -4.12 2.09
CA MET A 114 9.83 -4.64 1.16
C MET A 114 10.77 -5.62 1.87
N VAL A 115 11.25 -5.27 3.06
CA VAL A 115 12.07 -6.17 3.90
C VAL A 115 11.26 -7.41 4.31
N GLY A 116 10.02 -7.23 4.75
CA GLY A 116 9.12 -8.34 5.11
C GLY A 116 8.88 -9.29 3.94
N GLN A 117 8.51 -8.75 2.77
CA GLN A 117 8.28 -9.54 1.57
C GLN A 117 9.56 -10.24 1.09
N TYR A 118 10.71 -9.57 1.17
CA TYR A 118 11.98 -10.19 0.84
C TYR A 118 12.32 -11.36 1.78
N ASN A 119 12.02 -11.24 3.07
CA ASN A 119 12.23 -12.31 4.04
C ASN A 119 11.39 -13.57 3.76
N GLN A 120 10.28 -13.47 3.00
CA GLN A 120 9.55 -14.65 2.51
C GLN A 120 10.40 -15.48 1.54
N PHE A 121 11.43 -14.88 0.94
CA PHE A 121 12.42 -15.58 0.10
C PHE A 121 13.64 -16.09 0.86
N LYS A 122 13.76 -15.82 2.17
CA LYS A 122 14.94 -16.16 2.96
C LYS A 122 15.31 -17.64 2.85
N PHE A 123 14.30 -18.49 2.86
CA PHE A 123 14.50 -19.95 2.72
C PHE A 123 15.09 -20.31 1.34
N ILE A 124 14.65 -19.64 0.28
CA ILE A 124 15.19 -19.80 -1.07
C ILE A 124 16.64 -19.30 -1.12
N HIS A 125 16.92 -18.20 -0.43
CA HIS A 125 18.25 -17.61 -0.33
C HIS A 125 19.26 -18.55 0.38
N GLU A 126 18.84 -19.22 1.45
CA GLU A 126 19.68 -20.18 2.16
C GLU A 126 20.04 -21.40 1.28
N ILE A 127 19.12 -21.87 0.45
CA ILE A 127 19.36 -22.93 -0.51
C ILE A 127 20.29 -22.44 -1.62
N GLN A 128 20.10 -21.21 -2.13
CA GLN A 128 20.94 -20.65 -3.18
C GLN A 128 22.39 -20.40 -2.78
N LYS A 129 22.66 -20.10 -1.52
CA LYS A 129 24.05 -20.00 -1.03
C LYS A 129 24.84 -21.26 -1.30
N ASN A 130 24.18 -22.41 -1.31
CA ASN A 130 24.79 -23.70 -1.62
C ASN A 130 24.96 -23.92 -3.13
N VAL A 131 24.29 -23.14 -3.98
CA VAL A 131 24.31 -23.26 -5.46
C VAL A 131 25.09 -22.11 -6.15
N GLY A 132 25.60 -21.16 -5.39
CA GLY A 132 26.48 -20.09 -5.89
C GLY A 132 25.83 -18.79 -6.35
N ASP A 133 24.50 -18.72 -6.44
CA ASP A 133 23.78 -17.50 -6.79
C ASP A 133 22.93 -17.03 -5.59
N SER A 134 23.22 -15.88 -5.00
CA SER A 134 22.44 -15.34 -3.88
C SER A 134 21.49 -14.22 -4.31
N PHE A 135 20.24 -14.24 -3.83
CA PHE A 135 19.36 -13.06 -3.89
C PHE A 135 19.93 -11.94 -3.00
N ASN A 136 19.86 -10.72 -3.46
CA ASN A 136 20.20 -9.53 -2.68
C ASN A 136 18.94 -8.71 -2.44
N GLU A 137 18.76 -8.15 -1.24
CA GLU A 137 17.64 -7.29 -0.87
C GLU A 137 17.45 -6.09 -1.80
N GLN A 138 18.49 -5.71 -2.54
CA GLN A 138 18.46 -4.63 -3.51
C GLN A 138 18.20 -5.10 -4.93
N ASP A 139 18.03 -6.40 -5.15
CA ASP A 139 17.78 -6.92 -6.49
C ASP A 139 16.47 -6.35 -7.04
N LYS A 140 16.53 -5.93 -8.30
CA LYS A 140 15.32 -5.55 -9.04
C LYS A 140 14.47 -6.80 -9.27
N PRO A 141 13.14 -6.64 -9.40
CA PRO A 141 12.24 -7.79 -9.59
C PRO A 141 12.59 -8.70 -10.77
N ASP A 142 13.08 -8.13 -11.88
CA ASP A 142 13.54 -8.88 -13.05
C ASP A 142 14.74 -9.78 -12.73
N ILE A 143 15.66 -9.31 -11.90
CA ILE A 143 16.80 -10.12 -11.43
C ILE A 143 16.31 -11.31 -10.59
N LEU A 144 15.30 -11.12 -9.75
CA LEU A 144 14.72 -12.22 -8.96
C LEU A 144 14.13 -13.31 -9.85
N TYR A 145 13.46 -12.96 -10.95
CA TYR A 145 12.96 -13.92 -11.93
C TYR A 145 14.09 -14.67 -12.66
N ILE A 146 15.16 -13.96 -13.03
CA ILE A 146 16.32 -14.57 -13.71
C ILE A 146 17.05 -15.55 -12.78
N LYS A 147 17.13 -15.24 -11.50
CA LYS A 147 17.75 -16.09 -10.47
C LYS A 147 16.90 -17.30 -10.06
N LEU A 148 15.60 -17.30 -10.39
CA LEU A 148 14.71 -18.41 -10.06
C LEU A 148 14.96 -19.59 -11.00
N LYS A 149 15.63 -20.64 -10.48
CA LYS A 149 15.95 -21.86 -11.23
C LYS A 149 15.11 -23.03 -10.71
N ASP A 150 14.77 -23.96 -11.62
CA ASP A 150 13.95 -25.13 -11.27
C ASP A 150 14.67 -26.05 -10.28
N GLU A 151 16.02 -26.13 -10.32
CA GLU A 151 16.82 -26.89 -9.35
C GLU A 151 16.58 -26.40 -7.91
N MET A 152 16.43 -25.09 -7.71
CA MET A 152 16.14 -24.54 -6.39
C MET A 152 14.74 -24.92 -5.89
N LEU A 153 13.77 -24.93 -6.80
CA LEU A 153 12.42 -25.35 -6.46
C LEU A 153 12.38 -26.81 -6.03
N HIS A 154 13.13 -27.68 -6.70
CA HIS A 154 13.28 -29.09 -6.29
C HIS A 154 13.92 -29.24 -4.91
N GLU A 155 14.92 -28.42 -4.55
CA GLU A 155 15.50 -28.46 -3.20
C GLU A 155 14.50 -27.99 -2.14
N ILE A 156 13.67 -26.98 -2.43
CA ILE A 156 12.60 -26.53 -1.54
C ILE A 156 11.59 -27.66 -1.28
N ILE A 157 11.24 -28.42 -2.31
CA ILE A 157 10.28 -29.52 -2.22
C ILE A 157 10.80 -30.63 -1.33
N LYS A 158 12.07 -31.04 -1.52
CA LYS A 158 12.72 -32.12 -0.73
C LYS A 158 12.72 -31.88 0.79
N ILE A 159 12.71 -30.61 1.21
CA ILE A 159 12.80 -30.24 2.63
C ILE A 159 11.40 -30.16 3.27
N ARG A 160 10.34 -30.11 2.47
CA ARG A 160 8.95 -30.02 2.97
C ARG A 160 8.36 -31.43 3.12
N SER A 161 7.64 -31.62 4.22
CA SER A 161 6.89 -32.87 4.45
C SER A 161 5.45 -32.53 4.85
N PRO A 162 4.42 -33.02 4.13
CA PRO A 162 4.51 -33.82 2.90
C PRO A 162 5.08 -33.02 1.71
N GLU A 163 5.65 -33.72 0.73
CA GLU A 163 6.22 -33.08 -0.46
C GLU A 163 5.12 -32.33 -1.25
N PRO A 164 5.23 -31.01 -1.42
CA PRO A 164 4.28 -30.26 -2.21
C PRO A 164 4.48 -30.49 -3.72
N ASN A 165 3.45 -30.19 -4.52
CA ASN A 165 3.55 -30.22 -5.97
C ASN A 165 4.53 -29.14 -6.46
N PHE A 166 5.33 -29.46 -7.48
CA PHE A 166 6.32 -28.55 -8.07
C PHE A 166 5.68 -27.28 -8.62
N ASP A 167 4.57 -27.40 -9.35
CA ASP A 167 3.88 -26.25 -9.97
C ASP A 167 3.29 -25.34 -8.91
N ASP A 168 2.78 -25.89 -7.80
CA ASP A 168 2.24 -25.11 -6.68
C ASP A 168 3.35 -24.29 -6.01
N VAL A 169 4.52 -24.89 -5.77
CA VAL A 169 5.68 -24.19 -5.18
C VAL A 169 6.20 -23.11 -6.11
N LYS A 170 6.27 -23.41 -7.42
CA LYS A 170 6.70 -22.46 -8.44
C LYS A 170 5.76 -21.27 -8.51
N LEU A 171 4.45 -21.52 -8.51
CA LEU A 171 3.43 -20.48 -8.52
C LEU A 171 3.52 -19.60 -7.27
N ASP A 172 3.65 -20.19 -6.10
CA ASP A 172 3.75 -19.47 -4.82
C ASP A 172 4.97 -18.54 -4.80
N VAL A 173 6.13 -19.01 -5.28
CA VAL A 173 7.34 -18.18 -5.40
C VAL A 173 7.14 -17.04 -6.40
N ILE A 174 6.54 -17.32 -7.56
CA ILE A 174 6.23 -16.29 -8.57
C ILE A 174 5.30 -15.23 -7.99
N GLN A 175 4.26 -15.62 -7.25
CA GLN A 175 3.36 -14.67 -6.58
C GLN A 175 4.10 -13.80 -5.57
N GLY A 176 5.04 -14.37 -4.83
CA GLY A 176 5.90 -13.62 -3.92
C GLY A 176 6.76 -12.57 -4.65
N ILE A 177 7.38 -12.93 -5.79
CA ILE A 177 8.15 -12.00 -6.62
C ILE A 177 7.24 -10.90 -7.20
N GLN A 178 6.03 -11.24 -7.63
CA GLN A 178 5.05 -10.28 -8.11
C GLN A 178 4.63 -9.28 -7.01
N ALA A 179 4.43 -9.75 -5.78
CA ALA A 179 4.15 -8.89 -4.63
C ALA A 179 5.30 -7.91 -4.37
N TYR A 180 6.55 -8.39 -4.38
CA TYR A 180 7.74 -7.57 -4.27
C TYR A 180 7.83 -6.54 -5.43
N SER A 181 7.55 -6.97 -6.66
CA SER A 181 7.56 -6.10 -7.84
C SER A 181 6.60 -4.91 -7.73
N LYS A 182 5.41 -5.14 -7.16
CA LYS A 182 4.43 -4.07 -6.92
C LYS A 182 4.95 -3.06 -5.88
N LEU A 183 5.55 -3.53 -4.79
CA LEU A 183 6.18 -2.65 -3.80
C LEU A 183 7.35 -1.86 -4.42
N TYR A 184 8.18 -2.54 -5.20
CA TYR A 184 9.31 -1.91 -5.88
C TYR A 184 8.87 -0.82 -6.87
N SER A 185 7.76 -1.01 -7.57
CA SER A 185 7.21 0.00 -8.48
C SER A 185 6.76 1.27 -7.74
N ILE A 186 6.21 1.13 -6.53
CA ILE A 186 5.89 2.28 -5.67
C ILE A 186 7.17 3.00 -5.25
N LYS A 187 8.22 2.25 -4.85
CA LYS A 187 9.52 2.84 -4.51
C LYS A 187 10.06 3.70 -5.65
N VAL A 188 10.10 3.15 -6.87
CA VAL A 188 10.59 3.88 -8.06
C VAL A 188 9.76 5.14 -8.32
N LYS A 189 8.44 5.07 -8.10
CA LYS A 189 7.56 6.24 -8.24
C LYS A 189 7.89 7.35 -7.24
N LEU A 190 8.12 6.98 -5.97
CA LEU A 190 8.47 7.94 -4.92
C LEU A 190 9.87 8.55 -5.15
N ASP A 191 10.85 7.75 -5.58
CA ASP A 191 12.20 8.21 -5.90
C ASP A 191 12.19 9.25 -7.05
N LYS A 192 11.29 9.09 -8.03
CA LYS A 192 11.09 10.08 -9.11
C LYS A 192 10.51 11.40 -8.59
N LEU A 193 9.52 11.35 -7.70
CA LEU A 193 8.94 12.57 -7.11
C LEU A 193 9.97 13.39 -6.34
N GLU A 194 10.91 12.74 -5.65
CA GLU A 194 12.03 13.44 -4.98
C GLU A 194 12.98 14.13 -5.98
N SER A 195 13.24 13.50 -7.12
CA SER A 195 14.14 14.05 -8.13
C SER A 195 13.58 15.27 -8.88
N GLU A 196 12.25 15.44 -8.85
CA GLU A 196 11.53 16.53 -9.51
C GLU A 196 11.17 17.70 -8.55
N SER A 197 11.47 17.57 -7.25
CA SER A 197 11.17 18.57 -6.20
C SER A 197 12.39 19.37 -5.82
#